data_1ca6a49c73ab72197f177434fa71721c
#
_entry.id   1ca6a49c73ab72197f177434fa71721c
#
_cell.length_a   1.000
_cell.length_b   1.000
_cell.length_c   1.000
_cell.angle_alpha   90.00
_cell.angle_beta   90.00
_cell.angle_gamma   90.00
#
_symmetry.space_group_name_H-M   'P 1'
#
loop_
_entity.id
_entity.type
_entity.pdbx_description
1 polymer ?
#
loop_
_entity_poly.entity_id
_entity_poly.type
_entity_poly.pdbx_seq_one_letter_code
_entity_poly.pdbx_strand_id
1 'polypeptide(L)'
;WSQHFLVITEKQSSPLFRLAQKFQIPFIEHDPLLGGRFSIFSLVGLFPGMLVHIDPISFREGAAFVLERMASCADVLNFEPAIGALIAYSLATEKKKTLSVFMPYCDRLQFFSKWYCQLWAESLGKEGRGTTPIDALGSVDQHSQLQLYLDGPRDKFFTILTTECAHQGGGV
;
A
#
# COMPACT_ATOMS: atom_id res chain seq x y z
N TRP A 1 24.63 -21.07 8.78
CA TRP A 1 23.83 -19.89 8.50
C TRP A 1 23.28 -19.93 7.07
N SER A 2 24.08 -20.31 6.07
CA SER A 2 23.72 -20.35 4.66
C SER A 2 22.51 -21.23 4.30
N GLN A 3 22.14 -22.17 5.14
CA GLN A 3 20.99 -23.06 4.92
C GLN A 3 19.66 -22.51 5.45
N HIS A 4 19.69 -21.46 6.27
CA HIS A 4 18.51 -20.95 6.97
C HIS A 4 18.22 -19.47 6.68
N PHE A 5 19.11 -18.81 5.93
CA PHE A 5 18.99 -17.39 5.64
C PHE A 5 19.17 -17.12 4.16
N LEU A 6 18.34 -16.24 3.64
CA LEU A 6 18.47 -15.60 2.35
C LEU A 6 18.40 -14.10 2.56
N VAL A 7 19.30 -13.35 1.94
CA VAL A 7 19.33 -11.89 2.03
C VAL A 7 18.88 -11.30 0.71
N ILE A 8 17.97 -10.34 0.75
CA ILE A 8 17.61 -9.51 -0.42
C ILE A 8 18.17 -8.12 -0.13
N THR A 9 19.12 -7.66 -0.92
CA THR A 9 19.81 -6.38 -0.71
C THR A 9 20.46 -5.89 -1.99
N GLU A 10 20.74 -4.60 -2.04
CA GLU A 10 21.58 -4.03 -3.10
C GLU A 10 23.02 -4.58 -3.00
N LYS A 11 23.65 -4.77 -4.15
CA LYS A 11 25.06 -5.19 -4.26
C LYS A 11 26.00 -4.00 -4.03
N GLN A 12 25.77 -3.26 -2.98
CA GLN A 12 26.60 -2.13 -2.57
C GLN A 12 27.25 -2.44 -1.23
N SER A 13 28.27 -1.66 -0.84
CA SER A 13 28.99 -1.80 0.42
C SER A 13 28.09 -1.43 1.64
N SER A 14 26.92 -2.07 1.74
CA SER A 14 26.03 -1.96 2.88
C SER A 14 26.44 -2.89 4.02
N PRO A 15 26.09 -2.61 5.27
CA PRO A 15 26.36 -3.53 6.38
C PRO A 15 25.75 -4.92 6.16
N LEU A 16 24.55 -4.99 5.59
CA LEU A 16 23.84 -6.25 5.32
C LEU A 16 24.53 -7.08 4.24
N PHE A 17 24.97 -6.44 3.16
CA PHE A 17 25.72 -7.12 2.09
C PHE A 17 27.06 -7.69 2.60
N ARG A 18 27.82 -6.88 3.39
CA ARG A 18 29.07 -7.33 4.02
C ARG A 18 28.84 -8.52 4.95
N LEU A 19 27.72 -8.52 5.70
CA LEU A 19 27.35 -9.62 6.57
C LEU A 19 27.07 -10.91 5.77
N ALA A 20 26.29 -10.78 4.68
CA ALA A 20 26.00 -11.88 3.79
C ALA A 20 27.27 -12.49 3.19
N GLN A 21 28.21 -11.67 2.74
CA GLN A 21 29.51 -12.13 2.24
C GLN A 21 30.34 -12.83 3.33
N LYS A 22 30.47 -12.21 4.52
CA LYS A 22 31.26 -12.77 5.63
C LYS A 22 30.80 -14.14 6.06
N PHE A 23 29.49 -14.38 6.08
CA PHE A 23 28.91 -15.65 6.52
C PHE A 23 28.47 -16.56 5.38
N GLN A 24 28.83 -16.22 4.15
CA GLN A 24 28.49 -16.98 2.93
C GLN A 24 26.97 -17.25 2.85
N ILE A 25 26.15 -16.26 3.22
CA ILE A 25 24.69 -16.33 3.12
C ILE A 25 24.30 -16.06 1.66
N PRO A 26 23.47 -16.89 1.04
CA PRO A 26 22.94 -16.62 -0.28
C PRO A 26 22.22 -15.26 -0.30
N PHE A 27 22.41 -14.49 -1.37
CA PHE A 27 21.70 -13.22 -1.53
C PHE A 27 21.13 -13.08 -2.93
N ILE A 28 20.03 -12.33 -3.02
CA ILE A 28 19.41 -11.90 -4.26
C ILE A 28 19.59 -10.39 -4.35
N GLU A 29 20.03 -9.92 -5.50
CA GLU A 29 20.26 -8.51 -5.73
C GLU A 29 18.93 -7.75 -5.87
N HIS A 30 18.79 -6.69 -5.08
CA HIS A 30 17.70 -5.72 -5.20
C HIS A 30 18.13 -4.56 -6.09
N ASP A 31 17.23 -4.11 -6.96
CA ASP A 31 17.47 -2.96 -7.85
C ASP A 31 17.65 -1.67 -7.01
N PRO A 32 18.84 -1.01 -7.07
CA PRO A 32 19.11 0.21 -6.30
C PRO A 32 18.26 1.42 -6.72
N LEU A 33 17.65 1.39 -7.91
CA LEU A 33 16.78 2.47 -8.40
C LEU A 33 15.35 2.32 -7.89
N LEU A 34 15.02 1.19 -7.26
CA LEU A 34 13.68 0.91 -6.78
C LEU A 34 13.56 1.21 -5.29
N GLY A 35 12.94 2.34 -4.95
CA GLY A 35 12.68 2.72 -3.56
C GLY A 35 11.72 1.75 -2.85
N GLY A 36 11.90 1.61 -1.52
CA GLY A 36 11.16 0.66 -0.69
C GLY A 36 9.64 0.74 -0.83
N ARG A 37 9.08 1.95 -0.93
CA ARG A 37 7.63 2.18 -1.11
C ARG A 37 7.04 1.56 -2.37
N PHE A 38 7.85 1.36 -3.39
CA PHE A 38 7.43 0.86 -4.71
C PHE A 38 7.89 -0.59 -4.95
N SER A 39 8.45 -1.26 -3.95
CA SER A 39 9.13 -2.54 -4.11
C SER A 39 8.22 -3.78 -4.00
N ILE A 40 6.92 -3.60 -3.74
CA ILE A 40 5.99 -4.72 -3.54
C ILE A 40 5.89 -5.66 -4.76
N PHE A 41 6.04 -5.12 -5.97
CA PHE A 41 6.03 -5.89 -7.22
C PHE A 41 7.43 -6.36 -7.67
N SER A 42 8.43 -6.18 -6.82
CA SER A 42 9.80 -6.67 -7.01
C SER A 42 10.08 -7.91 -6.16
N LEU A 43 11.31 -8.39 -6.20
CA LEU A 43 11.74 -9.54 -5.40
C LEU A 43 11.47 -9.39 -3.89
N VAL A 44 11.51 -8.15 -3.38
CA VAL A 44 11.27 -7.87 -1.95
C VAL A 44 9.85 -8.23 -1.52
N GLY A 45 8.86 -7.99 -2.37
CA GLY A 45 7.46 -8.35 -2.09
C GLY A 45 7.09 -9.73 -2.62
N LEU A 46 7.52 -10.06 -3.85
CA LEU A 46 7.11 -11.29 -4.52
C LEU A 46 7.71 -12.55 -3.89
N PHE A 47 8.98 -12.51 -3.47
CA PHE A 47 9.62 -13.69 -2.89
C PHE A 47 8.93 -14.15 -1.58
N PRO A 48 8.70 -13.27 -0.58
CA PRO A 48 7.92 -13.65 0.59
C PRO A 48 6.49 -14.08 0.25
N GLY A 49 5.85 -13.42 -0.74
CA GLY A 49 4.53 -13.79 -1.20
C GLY A 49 4.45 -15.22 -1.75
N MET A 50 5.45 -15.63 -2.53
CA MET A 50 5.55 -17.00 -3.05
C MET A 50 5.68 -18.04 -1.94
N LEU A 51 6.36 -17.72 -0.85
CA LEU A 51 6.50 -18.63 0.29
C LEU A 51 5.16 -18.92 1.01
N VAL A 52 4.20 -18.02 0.86
CA VAL A 52 2.83 -18.18 1.37
C VAL A 52 1.81 -18.45 0.24
N HIS A 53 2.30 -18.99 -0.87
CA HIS A 53 1.49 -19.43 -2.03
C HIS A 53 0.73 -18.32 -2.78
N ILE A 54 1.21 -17.08 -2.71
CA ILE A 54 0.72 -16.03 -3.62
C ILE A 54 1.34 -16.28 -4.99
N ASP A 55 0.50 -16.35 -6.02
CA ASP A 55 0.97 -16.43 -7.40
C ASP A 55 1.54 -15.08 -7.86
N PRO A 56 2.86 -14.98 -8.12
CA PRO A 56 3.50 -13.71 -8.47
C PRO A 56 3.08 -13.21 -9.84
N ILE A 57 2.65 -14.09 -10.73
CA ILE A 57 2.21 -13.73 -12.08
C ILE A 57 0.88 -12.99 -11.98
N SER A 58 -0.15 -13.63 -11.42
CA SER A 58 -1.47 -13.03 -11.24
C SER A 58 -1.41 -11.75 -10.40
N PHE A 59 -0.52 -11.69 -9.40
CA PHE A 59 -0.33 -10.49 -8.60
C PHE A 59 0.20 -9.31 -9.44
N ARG A 60 1.15 -9.55 -10.34
CA ARG A 60 1.68 -8.54 -11.26
C ARG A 60 0.72 -8.18 -12.39
N GLU A 61 -0.07 -9.13 -12.86
CA GLU A 61 -1.11 -8.89 -13.87
C GLU A 61 -2.13 -7.86 -13.41
N GLY A 62 -2.52 -7.90 -12.12
CA GLY A 62 -3.38 -6.86 -11.54
C GLY A 62 -2.79 -5.45 -11.62
N ALA A 63 -1.48 -5.31 -11.42
CA ALA A 63 -0.80 -4.02 -11.58
C ALA A 63 -0.69 -3.62 -13.06
N ALA A 64 -0.36 -4.57 -13.94
CA ALA A 64 -0.26 -4.35 -15.40
C ALA A 64 -1.60 -3.86 -15.96
N PHE A 65 -2.71 -4.46 -15.55
CA PHE A 65 -4.06 -4.03 -15.93
C PHE A 65 -4.32 -2.55 -15.68
N VAL A 66 -3.92 -2.04 -14.51
CA VAL A 66 -4.09 -0.61 -14.18
C VAL A 66 -3.20 0.27 -15.07
N LEU A 67 -1.96 -0.15 -15.33
CA LEU A 67 -1.04 0.59 -16.19
C LEU A 67 -1.51 0.62 -17.66
N GLU A 68 -2.04 -0.49 -18.17
CA GLU A 68 -2.61 -0.58 -19.52
C GLU A 68 -3.84 0.33 -19.65
N ARG A 69 -4.71 0.35 -18.65
CA ARG A 69 -5.84 1.28 -18.63
C ARG A 69 -5.38 2.73 -18.63
N MET A 70 -4.37 3.06 -17.84
CA MET A 70 -3.79 4.41 -17.81
C MET A 70 -3.22 4.80 -19.19
N ALA A 71 -2.47 3.89 -19.84
CA ALA A 71 -1.84 4.14 -21.14
C ALA A 71 -2.86 4.28 -22.26
N SER A 72 -3.99 3.59 -22.19
CA SER A 72 -5.07 3.65 -23.18
C SER A 72 -6.07 4.78 -22.93
N CYS A 73 -6.00 5.48 -21.82
CA CYS A 73 -6.94 6.52 -21.45
C CYS A 73 -6.59 7.84 -22.15
N ALA A 74 -7.42 8.28 -23.06
CA ALA A 74 -7.22 9.53 -23.79
C ALA A 74 -7.52 10.78 -22.94
N ASP A 75 -8.39 10.66 -21.95
CA ASP A 75 -8.76 11.72 -21.01
C ASP A 75 -8.54 11.24 -19.58
N VAL A 76 -7.68 11.92 -18.86
CA VAL A 76 -7.35 11.62 -17.46
C VAL A 76 -8.57 11.62 -16.53
N LEU A 77 -9.62 12.34 -16.87
CA LEU A 77 -10.89 12.34 -16.13
C LEU A 77 -11.72 11.06 -16.33
N ASN A 78 -11.31 10.17 -17.22
CA ASN A 78 -11.88 8.83 -17.39
C ASN A 78 -11.04 7.75 -16.72
N PHE A 79 -9.98 8.14 -15.98
CA PHE A 79 -9.11 7.22 -15.25
C PHE A 79 -9.38 7.33 -13.74
N GLU A 80 -9.99 6.31 -13.16
CA GLU A 80 -10.51 6.34 -11.77
C GLU A 80 -9.44 6.71 -10.72
N PRO A 81 -8.19 6.24 -10.79
CA PRO A 81 -7.16 6.67 -9.86
C PRO A 81 -6.85 8.18 -9.93
N ALA A 82 -6.90 8.77 -11.12
CA ALA A 82 -6.71 10.22 -11.28
C ALA A 82 -7.87 11.02 -10.71
N ILE A 83 -9.10 10.54 -10.90
CA ILE A 83 -10.30 11.15 -10.30
C ILE A 83 -10.18 11.08 -8.77
N GLY A 84 -9.82 9.94 -8.21
CA GLY A 84 -9.60 9.77 -6.77
C GLY A 84 -8.55 10.74 -6.22
N ALA A 85 -7.43 10.89 -6.92
CA ALA A 85 -6.37 11.84 -6.55
C ALA A 85 -6.86 13.30 -6.61
N LEU A 86 -7.60 13.68 -7.64
CA LEU A 86 -8.18 15.01 -7.80
C LEU A 86 -9.18 15.33 -6.68
N ILE A 87 -10.06 14.40 -6.35
CA ILE A 87 -11.01 14.54 -5.24
C ILE A 87 -10.27 14.75 -3.92
N ALA A 88 -9.28 13.88 -3.61
CA ALA A 88 -8.50 14.00 -2.38
C ALA A 88 -7.76 15.35 -2.30
N TYR A 89 -7.15 15.78 -3.39
CA TYR A 89 -6.46 17.07 -3.47
C TYR A 89 -7.41 18.24 -3.25
N SER A 90 -8.56 18.29 -3.97
CA SER A 90 -9.53 19.37 -3.86
C SER A 90 -10.15 19.42 -2.46
N LEU A 91 -10.47 18.27 -1.87
CA LEU A 91 -10.98 18.22 -0.50
C LEU A 91 -9.96 18.74 0.51
N ALA A 92 -8.69 18.43 0.34
CA ALA A 92 -7.63 18.90 1.23
C ALA A 92 -7.41 20.42 1.10
N THR A 93 -7.32 20.93 -0.13
CA THR A 93 -6.97 22.34 -0.39
C THR A 93 -8.15 23.29 -0.21
N GLU A 94 -9.32 22.94 -0.73
CA GLU A 94 -10.49 23.81 -0.76
C GLU A 94 -11.40 23.62 0.46
N LYS A 95 -11.56 22.36 0.92
CA LYS A 95 -12.50 22.02 2.00
C LYS A 95 -11.80 21.72 3.34
N LYS A 96 -10.47 21.86 3.39
CA LYS A 96 -9.66 21.63 4.61
C LYS A 96 -9.84 20.24 5.21
N LYS A 97 -10.08 19.22 4.37
CA LYS A 97 -10.15 17.83 4.77
C LYS A 97 -8.71 17.29 4.84
N THR A 98 -8.06 17.47 5.97
CA THR A 98 -6.64 17.18 6.15
C THR A 98 -6.35 15.76 6.66
N LEU A 99 -7.39 15.02 7.04
CA LEU A 99 -7.31 13.65 7.51
C LEU A 99 -7.89 12.71 6.44
N SER A 100 -7.08 11.79 5.93
CA SER A 100 -7.49 10.79 4.93
C SER A 100 -7.65 9.43 5.62
N VAL A 101 -8.88 9.04 5.90
CA VAL A 101 -9.20 7.76 6.52
C VAL A 101 -9.37 6.70 5.43
N PHE A 102 -8.55 5.67 5.47
CA PHE A 102 -8.64 4.52 4.57
C PHE A 102 -9.19 3.32 5.33
N MET A 103 -10.39 2.86 4.95
CA MET A 103 -11.18 1.89 5.71
C MET A 103 -11.61 0.71 4.84
N PRO A 104 -10.82 -0.37 4.77
CA PRO A 104 -11.26 -1.63 4.17
C PRO A 104 -12.30 -2.34 5.04
N TYR A 105 -13.36 -2.86 4.41
CA TYR A 105 -14.35 -3.77 5.00
C TYR A 105 -14.02 -5.23 4.69
N CYS A 106 -12.76 -5.58 4.95
CA CYS A 106 -12.25 -6.94 4.77
C CYS A 106 -11.01 -7.12 5.66
N ASP A 107 -11.05 -8.08 6.58
CA ASP A 107 -9.95 -8.36 7.53
C ASP A 107 -8.63 -8.68 6.81
N ARG A 108 -8.69 -9.35 5.66
CA ARG A 108 -7.51 -9.68 4.85
C ARG A 108 -6.79 -8.44 4.31
N LEU A 109 -7.46 -7.29 4.26
CA LEU A 109 -6.91 -6.02 3.79
C LEU A 109 -6.45 -5.09 4.92
N GLN A 110 -6.43 -5.55 6.17
CA GLN A 110 -5.98 -4.76 7.31
C GLN A 110 -4.55 -4.23 7.11
N PHE A 111 -3.63 -5.08 6.69
CA PHE A 111 -2.24 -4.66 6.44
C PHE A 111 -2.06 -3.87 5.15
N PHE A 112 -2.98 -4.01 4.21
CA PHE A 112 -3.02 -3.17 3.01
C PHE A 112 -3.28 -1.71 3.37
N SER A 113 -4.17 -1.42 4.32
CA SER A 113 -4.41 -0.05 4.79
C SER A 113 -3.17 0.56 5.45
N LYS A 114 -2.41 -0.23 6.22
CA LYS A 114 -1.14 0.22 6.83
C LYS A 114 -0.07 0.52 5.78
N TRP A 115 0.07 -0.34 4.77
CA TRP A 115 0.95 -0.08 3.63
C TRP A 115 0.55 1.19 2.88
N TYR A 116 -0.74 1.39 2.64
CA TYR A 116 -1.27 2.61 2.01
C TYR A 116 -0.90 3.86 2.82
N CYS A 117 -1.03 3.82 4.15
CA CYS A 117 -0.66 4.93 5.01
C CYS A 117 0.83 5.29 4.89
N GLN A 118 1.73 4.29 4.87
CA GLN A 118 3.16 4.53 4.65
C GLN A 118 3.41 5.15 3.27
N LEU A 119 2.84 4.55 2.22
CA LEU A 119 3.00 5.02 0.84
C LEU A 119 2.56 6.49 0.69
N TRP A 120 1.41 6.82 1.27
CA TRP A 120 0.84 8.17 1.26
C TRP A 120 1.70 9.16 2.04
N ALA A 121 2.01 8.86 3.30
CA ALA A 121 2.75 9.75 4.19
C ALA A 121 4.15 10.09 3.66
N GLU A 122 4.92 9.08 3.27
CA GLU A 122 6.27 9.28 2.75
C GLU A 122 6.31 9.92 1.37
N SER A 123 5.26 9.77 0.56
CA SER A 123 5.21 10.35 -0.78
C SER A 123 4.76 11.81 -0.75
N LEU A 124 3.79 12.17 0.08
CA LEU A 124 3.15 13.48 0.09
C LEU A 124 3.59 14.40 1.24
N GLY A 125 4.15 13.84 2.33
CA GLY A 125 4.60 14.59 3.49
C GLY A 125 5.89 15.35 3.25
N LYS A 126 5.86 16.41 2.44
CA LYS A 126 7.02 17.20 2.03
C LYS A 126 6.71 18.70 2.07
N GLU A 127 7.71 19.50 2.42
CA GLU A 127 7.61 20.97 2.38
C GLU A 127 6.42 21.54 3.18
N GLY A 128 6.07 20.90 4.30
CA GLY A 128 4.93 21.31 5.12
C GLY A 128 3.56 21.00 4.48
N ARG A 129 3.52 20.20 3.43
CA ARG A 129 2.31 19.79 2.71
C ARG A 129 1.98 18.32 2.97
N GLY A 130 0.81 17.91 2.54
CA GLY A 130 0.29 16.56 2.67
C GLY A 130 -0.92 16.49 3.59
N THR A 131 -1.60 15.37 3.56
CA THR A 131 -2.70 15.03 4.47
C THR A 131 -2.28 13.86 5.34
N THR A 132 -2.81 13.78 6.56
CA THR A 132 -2.50 12.68 7.48
C THR A 132 -3.32 11.45 7.10
N PRO A 133 -2.69 10.35 6.70
CA PRO A 133 -3.40 9.11 6.46
C PRO A 133 -3.71 8.41 7.79
N ILE A 134 -4.90 7.84 7.87
CA ILE A 134 -5.37 7.07 9.03
C ILE A 134 -5.83 5.71 8.52
N ASP A 135 -5.27 4.64 9.06
CA ASP A 135 -5.79 3.30 8.82
C ASP A 135 -6.95 3.01 9.78
N ALA A 136 -7.98 2.38 9.25
CA ALA A 136 -9.13 1.92 10.01
C ALA A 136 -9.64 0.63 9.40
N LEU A 137 -10.22 -0.24 10.20
CA LEU A 137 -10.82 -1.50 9.74
C LEU A 137 -12.33 -1.45 9.92
N GLY A 138 -13.07 -1.53 8.84
CA GLY A 138 -14.53 -1.70 8.89
C GLY A 138 -14.87 -3.17 9.20
N SER A 139 -15.81 -3.42 10.07
CA SER A 139 -16.70 -2.52 10.82
C SER A 139 -16.18 -2.11 12.21
N VAL A 140 -15.06 -2.67 12.65
CA VAL A 140 -14.54 -2.51 14.02
C VAL A 140 -14.24 -1.05 14.34
N ASP A 141 -13.43 -0.41 13.51
CA ASP A 141 -13.02 0.99 13.74
C ASP A 141 -14.11 1.99 13.35
N GLN A 142 -15.01 1.62 12.47
CA GLN A 142 -16.21 2.41 12.25
C GLN A 142 -17.03 2.52 13.54
N HIS A 143 -17.22 1.40 14.26
CA HIS A 143 -17.94 1.41 15.53
C HIS A 143 -17.18 2.17 16.60
N SER A 144 -15.91 1.88 16.79
CA SER A 144 -15.08 2.47 17.88
C SER A 144 -14.90 3.98 17.74
N GLN A 145 -14.92 4.51 16.52
CA GLN A 145 -14.69 5.92 16.21
C GLN A 145 -15.95 6.65 15.68
N LEU A 146 -17.11 5.99 15.70
CA LEU A 146 -18.33 6.50 15.08
C LEU A 146 -18.74 7.88 15.60
N GLN A 147 -18.66 8.09 16.93
CA GLN A 147 -19.02 9.35 17.55
C GLN A 147 -18.17 10.50 17.02
N LEU A 148 -16.86 10.29 16.88
CA LEU A 148 -15.95 11.28 16.29
C LEU A 148 -16.26 11.56 14.83
N TYR A 149 -16.65 10.53 14.09
CA TYR A 149 -16.95 10.66 12.66
C TYR A 149 -18.26 11.42 12.39
N LEU A 150 -19.26 11.25 13.26
CA LEU A 150 -20.58 11.87 13.09
C LEU A 150 -20.65 13.30 13.64
N ASP A 151 -20.08 13.52 14.83
CA ASP A 151 -20.28 14.76 15.60
C ASP A 151 -18.98 15.52 15.91
N GLY A 152 -17.83 14.97 15.56
CA GLY A 152 -16.53 15.62 15.68
C GLY A 152 -16.20 16.58 14.55
N PRO A 153 -14.95 17.08 14.49
CA PRO A 153 -14.51 17.98 13.44
C PRO A 153 -14.69 17.37 12.05
N ARG A 154 -15.27 18.15 11.14
CA ARG A 154 -15.51 17.71 9.75
C ARG A 154 -14.29 17.93 8.87
N ASP A 155 -13.16 17.39 9.30
CA ASP A 155 -11.83 17.51 8.68
C ASP A 155 -11.37 16.23 7.95
N LYS A 156 -12.23 15.22 7.90
CA LYS A 156 -11.91 13.89 7.38
C LYS A 156 -12.48 13.65 5.99
N PHE A 157 -11.75 12.90 5.20
CA PHE A 157 -12.16 12.28 3.95
C PHE A 157 -12.03 10.76 4.09
N PHE A 158 -13.05 10.02 3.69
CA PHE A 158 -13.10 8.57 3.83
C PHE A 158 -12.96 7.90 2.48
N THR A 159 -12.04 6.94 2.40
CA THR A 159 -11.95 5.97 1.30
C THR A 159 -12.39 4.61 1.83
N ILE A 160 -13.55 4.15 1.41
CA ILE A 160 -14.08 2.85 1.79
C ILE A 160 -13.69 1.84 0.71
N LEU A 161 -13.04 0.76 1.14
CA LEU A 161 -12.67 -0.35 0.26
C LEU A 161 -13.51 -1.57 0.58
N THR A 162 -14.28 -2.01 -0.41
CA THR A 162 -15.08 -3.24 -0.31
C THR A 162 -14.56 -4.29 -1.27
N THR A 163 -14.71 -5.56 -0.90
CA THR A 163 -14.43 -6.70 -1.77
C THR A 163 -15.66 -7.61 -1.81
N GLU A 164 -15.77 -8.43 -2.83
CA GLU A 164 -16.81 -9.47 -2.90
C GLU A 164 -16.47 -10.59 -1.92
N CYS A 165 -16.69 -10.33 -0.62
CA CYS A 165 -16.46 -11.30 0.45
C CYS A 165 -17.68 -12.19 0.72
N ALA A 166 -18.82 -11.94 0.06
CA ALA A 166 -20.03 -12.74 0.23
C ALA A 166 -19.72 -14.21 -0.13
N HIS A 167 -20.01 -15.12 0.81
CA HIS A 167 -19.77 -16.57 0.68
C HIS A 167 -18.31 -17.06 0.72
N GLN A 168 -17.33 -16.20 1.01
CA GLN A 168 -15.91 -16.60 1.16
C GLN A 168 -15.49 -16.78 2.63
N GLY A 169 -16.34 -16.51 3.58
CA GLY A 169 -16.14 -16.87 4.99
C GLY A 169 -16.24 -18.36 5.17
N GLY A 170 -15.21 -19.01 5.74
CA GLY A 170 -15.34 -20.39 6.20
C GLY A 170 -16.53 -20.45 7.15
N GLY A 171 -17.51 -21.32 6.85
CA GLY A 171 -18.61 -21.55 7.76
C GLY A 171 -18.09 -22.00 9.12
N VAL A 172 -18.63 -21.42 10.17
CA VAL A 172 -18.49 -21.88 11.55
C VAL A 172 -19.35 -23.12 11.69
#